data_6d0f4128be46120c8e3471029ecdb88d
#
_entry.id   6d0f4128be46120c8e3471029ecdb88d
#
_cell.length_a   1.000
_cell.length_b   1.000
_cell.length_c   1.000
_cell.angle_alpha   90.00
_cell.angle_beta   90.00
_cell.angle_gamma   90.00
#
_symmetry.space_group_name_H-M   'P 1'
#
loop_
_entity.id
_entity.type
_entity.pdbx_description
1 polymer ?
#
loop_
_entity_poly.entity_id
_entity_poly.type
_entity_poly.pdbx_seq_one_letter_code
_entity_poly.pdbx_strand_id
1 'polypeptide(L)'
;MSFEALRYDVEDNILTITLNRPEKLNAFNYQMQNDLIKAFDEADKDDNVKAVIVTGEGRGFCAGADLSSGKDTFNPSFDTFGVKEDDFRRDAGGILTLRMFKFLKPIIFACNGPAVGVGASMQLAGDIRIASEDARFGFVFANRGIVPDACSSWFLPKIVGISKALELTFSGRIIESHEALDISLISSLHKPENLMNDAIN
;
A
#
# COMPACT_ATOMS: atom_id res chain seq x y z
N MET A 1 -17.37 3.39 14.35
CA MET A 1 -17.27 3.80 12.93
C MET A 1 -17.32 2.54 12.09
N SER A 2 -18.00 2.51 10.94
CA SER A 2 -18.00 1.33 10.07
C SER A 2 -17.27 1.69 8.77
N PHE A 3 -16.33 0.86 8.37
CA PHE A 3 -15.67 0.84 7.08
C PHE A 3 -16.15 -0.39 6.32
N GLU A 4 -16.22 -0.31 4.99
CA GLU A 4 -16.69 -1.42 4.16
C GLU A 4 -15.55 -2.30 3.69
N ALA A 5 -14.41 -1.69 3.34
CA ALA A 5 -13.24 -2.39 2.81
C ALA A 5 -12.09 -2.55 3.82
N LEU A 6 -12.27 -2.13 5.07
CA LEU A 6 -11.26 -2.17 6.13
C LEU A 6 -11.83 -2.66 7.45
N ARG A 7 -10.95 -3.20 8.31
CA ARG A 7 -11.13 -3.20 9.77
C ARG A 7 -10.26 -2.11 10.38
N TYR A 8 -10.73 -1.52 11.49
CA TYR A 8 -10.12 -0.41 12.18
C TYR A 8 -10.15 -0.70 13.68
N ASP A 9 -9.06 -1.18 14.21
CA ASP A 9 -8.98 -1.66 15.59
C ASP A 9 -7.90 -0.89 16.34
N VAL A 10 -8.25 -0.28 17.49
CA VAL A 10 -7.31 0.45 18.36
C VAL A 10 -7.11 -0.34 19.64
N GLU A 11 -5.89 -0.75 19.91
CA GLU A 11 -5.49 -1.42 21.14
C GLU A 11 -4.12 -0.87 21.59
N ASP A 12 -3.96 -0.61 22.87
CA ASP A 12 -2.70 -0.11 23.46
C ASP A 12 -2.09 1.12 22.73
N ASN A 13 -2.95 2.03 22.28
CA ASN A 13 -2.62 3.23 21.51
C ASN A 13 -2.06 2.95 20.09
N ILE A 14 -2.15 1.74 19.59
CA ILE A 14 -1.81 1.37 18.24
C ILE A 14 -3.09 1.13 17.46
N LEU A 15 -3.23 1.80 16.32
CA LEU A 15 -4.29 1.52 15.36
C LEU A 15 -3.81 0.45 14.38
N THR A 16 -4.54 -0.64 14.28
CA THR A 16 -4.37 -1.61 13.21
C THR A 16 -5.44 -1.41 12.13
N ILE A 17 -5.02 -1.02 10.94
CA ILE A 17 -5.84 -0.97 9.73
C ILE A 17 -5.61 -2.27 8.96
N THR A 18 -6.65 -3.11 8.85
CA THR A 18 -6.57 -4.34 8.07
C THR A 18 -7.37 -4.18 6.77
N LEU A 19 -6.71 -4.27 5.62
CA LEU A 19 -7.39 -4.33 4.32
C LEU A 19 -8.27 -5.58 4.29
N ASN A 20 -9.58 -5.43 4.07
CA ASN A 20 -10.55 -6.50 4.32
C ASN A 20 -11.43 -6.81 3.10
N ARG A 21 -10.78 -7.23 2.02
CA ARG A 21 -11.37 -7.82 0.82
C ARG A 21 -10.62 -9.10 0.42
N PRO A 22 -10.49 -10.09 1.35
CA PRO A 22 -9.61 -11.26 1.15
C PRO A 22 -10.00 -12.11 -0.05
N GLU A 23 -11.28 -12.17 -0.42
CA GLU A 23 -11.81 -12.87 -1.60
C GLU A 23 -11.29 -12.28 -2.94
N LYS A 24 -10.84 -11.02 -2.91
CA LYS A 24 -10.21 -10.30 -4.03
C LYS A 24 -8.72 -10.05 -3.80
N LEU A 25 -8.09 -10.76 -2.86
CA LEU A 25 -6.71 -10.51 -2.43
C LEU A 25 -6.47 -9.03 -2.08
N ASN A 26 -7.44 -8.41 -1.43
CA ASN A 26 -7.44 -7.01 -1.03
C ASN A 26 -7.18 -6.04 -2.19
N ALA A 27 -7.68 -6.37 -3.40
CA ALA A 27 -7.54 -5.51 -4.56
C ALA A 27 -8.12 -4.13 -4.31
N PHE A 28 -7.32 -3.11 -4.67
CA PHE A 28 -7.57 -1.71 -4.40
C PHE A 28 -8.64 -1.15 -5.33
N ASN A 29 -9.70 -0.62 -4.76
CA ASN A 29 -10.80 0.04 -5.48
C ASN A 29 -11.13 1.39 -4.83
N TYR A 30 -12.09 2.09 -5.40
CA TYR A 30 -12.53 3.41 -4.91
C TYR A 30 -13.03 3.37 -3.45
N GLN A 31 -13.76 2.32 -3.08
CA GLN A 31 -14.24 2.16 -1.69
C GLN A 31 -13.06 2.04 -0.71
N MET A 32 -12.09 1.19 -1.02
CA MET A 32 -10.89 1.02 -0.17
C MET A 32 -10.07 2.33 -0.10
N GLN A 33 -9.95 3.07 -1.20
CA GLN A 33 -9.30 4.38 -1.20
C GLN A 33 -9.96 5.34 -0.21
N ASN A 34 -11.28 5.49 -0.31
CA ASN A 34 -12.04 6.40 0.55
C ASN A 34 -11.99 5.97 2.01
N ASP A 35 -12.11 4.68 2.26
CA ASP A 35 -12.04 4.12 3.60
C ASP A 35 -10.65 4.37 4.22
N LEU A 36 -9.56 4.15 3.47
CA LEU A 36 -8.19 4.41 3.94
C LEU A 36 -7.97 5.90 4.25
N ILE A 37 -8.37 6.79 3.34
CA ILE A 37 -8.23 8.23 3.56
C ILE A 37 -8.98 8.64 4.83
N LYS A 38 -10.22 8.19 4.97
CA LYS A 38 -11.04 8.46 6.17
C LYS A 38 -10.43 7.87 7.43
N ALA A 39 -9.87 6.65 7.36
CA ALA A 39 -9.21 6.02 8.50
C ALA A 39 -8.00 6.84 8.98
N PHE A 40 -7.16 7.34 8.06
CA PHE A 40 -6.05 8.23 8.39
C PHE A 40 -6.52 9.60 8.91
N ASP A 41 -7.63 10.16 8.39
CA ASP A 41 -8.19 11.41 8.87
C ASP A 41 -8.72 11.31 10.31
N GLU A 42 -9.33 10.19 10.65
CA GLU A 42 -9.80 9.94 12.01
C GLU A 42 -8.64 9.64 12.96
N ALA A 43 -7.67 8.86 12.51
CA ALA A 43 -6.47 8.55 13.30
C ALA A 43 -5.64 9.80 13.63
N ASP A 44 -5.58 10.80 12.73
CA ASP A 44 -4.90 12.07 13.01
C ASP A 44 -5.57 12.85 14.17
N LYS A 45 -6.90 12.77 14.28
CA LYS A 45 -7.69 13.49 15.28
C LYS A 45 -7.75 12.77 16.62
N ASP A 46 -7.47 11.47 16.66
CA ASP A 46 -7.61 10.65 17.87
C ASP A 46 -6.28 10.62 18.64
N ASP A 47 -6.24 11.34 19.76
CA ASP A 47 -5.07 11.38 20.65
C ASP A 47 -4.73 10.02 21.29
N ASN A 48 -5.64 9.06 21.29
CA ASN A 48 -5.37 7.69 21.74
C ASN A 48 -4.61 6.86 20.70
N VAL A 49 -4.56 7.28 19.45
CA VAL A 49 -3.72 6.64 18.42
C VAL A 49 -2.34 7.28 18.42
N LYS A 50 -1.29 6.49 18.66
CA LYS A 50 0.11 6.96 18.66
C LYS A 50 0.90 6.45 17.46
N ALA A 51 0.51 5.30 16.91
CA ALA A 51 1.09 4.71 15.71
C ALA A 51 0.02 3.95 14.94
N VAL A 52 0.27 3.71 13.65
CA VAL A 52 -0.63 2.96 12.76
C VAL A 52 0.13 1.78 12.17
N ILE A 53 -0.46 0.59 12.25
CA ILE A 53 -0.02 -0.59 11.51
C ILE A 53 -1.02 -0.85 10.39
N VAL A 54 -0.53 -1.06 9.16
CA VAL A 54 -1.36 -1.44 8.01
C VAL A 54 -0.99 -2.84 7.56
N THR A 55 -1.98 -3.72 7.48
CA THR A 55 -1.80 -5.11 7.02
C THR A 55 -2.97 -5.56 6.16
N GLY A 56 -2.94 -6.79 5.64
CA GLY A 56 -4.02 -7.36 4.82
C GLY A 56 -4.67 -8.57 5.46
N GLU A 57 -5.97 -8.72 5.31
CA GLU A 57 -6.70 -9.94 5.70
C GLU A 57 -6.39 -11.08 4.73
N GLY A 58 -6.22 -12.29 5.28
CA GLY A 58 -6.01 -13.50 4.49
C GLY A 58 -4.60 -13.63 3.93
N ARG A 59 -4.46 -14.23 2.74
CA ARG A 59 -3.17 -14.65 2.17
C ARG A 59 -2.38 -13.58 1.41
N GLY A 60 -2.92 -12.37 1.24
CA GLY A 60 -2.28 -11.31 0.47
C GLY A 60 -2.38 -9.97 1.16
N PHE A 61 -1.36 -9.13 0.99
CA PHE A 61 -1.45 -7.76 1.43
C PHE A 61 -2.42 -6.97 0.52
N CYS A 62 -2.07 -6.79 -0.76
CA CYS A 62 -2.92 -6.15 -1.77
C CYS A 62 -2.44 -6.49 -3.18
N ALA A 63 -3.29 -7.10 -3.99
CA ALA A 63 -2.95 -7.58 -5.33
C ALA A 63 -2.88 -6.47 -6.41
N GLY A 64 -3.02 -5.20 -6.02
CA GLY A 64 -3.05 -4.07 -6.95
C GLY A 64 -4.46 -3.56 -7.23
N ALA A 65 -4.63 -2.79 -8.31
CA ALA A 65 -5.92 -2.25 -8.69
C ALA A 65 -6.95 -3.37 -8.96
N ASP A 66 -8.18 -3.17 -8.52
CA ASP A 66 -9.30 -4.07 -8.82
C ASP A 66 -9.62 -4.00 -10.32
N LEU A 67 -9.33 -5.06 -11.06
CA LEU A 67 -9.51 -5.14 -12.51
C LEU A 67 -10.92 -5.59 -12.92
N SER A 68 -11.88 -5.61 -12.01
CA SER A 68 -13.26 -6.05 -12.30
C SER A 68 -13.93 -5.23 -13.41
N SER A 69 -13.53 -3.96 -13.58
CA SER A 69 -14.01 -3.06 -14.65
C SER A 69 -13.37 -3.35 -16.03
N GLY A 70 -12.50 -4.35 -16.12
CA GLY A 70 -11.85 -4.75 -17.37
C GLY A 70 -11.04 -3.61 -18.01
N LYS A 71 -11.28 -3.34 -19.30
CA LYS A 71 -10.58 -2.27 -20.06
C LYS A 71 -10.79 -0.87 -19.50
N ASP A 72 -11.84 -0.67 -18.71
CA ASP A 72 -12.20 0.64 -18.16
C ASP A 72 -11.52 0.93 -16.82
N THR A 73 -10.80 -0.03 -16.24
CA THR A 73 -10.11 0.13 -14.94
C THR A 73 -9.15 1.33 -14.93
N PHE A 74 -8.44 1.57 -16.04
CA PHE A 74 -7.48 2.68 -16.17
C PHE A 74 -7.96 3.74 -17.16
N ASN A 75 -9.25 3.74 -17.53
CA ASN A 75 -9.79 4.69 -18.48
C ASN A 75 -9.98 6.06 -17.80
N PRO A 76 -9.27 7.12 -18.24
CA PRO A 76 -9.37 8.45 -17.63
C PRO A 76 -10.72 9.12 -17.80
N SER A 77 -11.59 8.60 -18.69
CA SER A 77 -12.94 9.14 -18.91
C SER A 77 -13.95 8.68 -17.85
N PHE A 78 -13.64 7.61 -17.10
CA PHE A 78 -14.48 7.14 -16.01
C PHE A 78 -13.95 7.69 -14.68
N ASP A 79 -14.80 8.33 -13.90
CA ASP A 79 -14.51 8.93 -12.59
C ASP A 79 -14.21 7.89 -11.47
N THR A 80 -13.87 6.67 -11.86
CA THR A 80 -13.67 5.57 -10.93
C THR A 80 -12.33 5.61 -10.18
N PHE A 81 -11.33 6.33 -10.71
CA PHE A 81 -10.00 6.41 -10.10
C PHE A 81 -9.37 7.81 -10.29
N GLY A 82 -9.37 8.59 -9.24
CA GLY A 82 -8.67 9.87 -9.18
C GLY A 82 -9.59 11.09 -9.11
N VAL A 83 -9.07 12.18 -8.58
CA VAL A 83 -9.74 13.47 -8.50
C VAL A 83 -9.15 14.39 -9.58
N LYS A 84 -10.02 15.11 -10.29
CA LYS A 84 -9.60 16.19 -11.16
C LYS A 84 -9.44 17.46 -10.32
N GLU A 85 -8.21 17.88 -10.13
CA GLU A 85 -7.87 19.20 -9.59
C GLU A 85 -7.32 20.05 -10.74
N ASP A 86 -8.03 21.08 -11.10
CA ASP A 86 -7.71 21.96 -12.23
C ASP A 86 -7.52 21.17 -13.55
N ASP A 87 -6.38 21.35 -14.21
CA ASP A 87 -6.02 20.66 -15.46
C ASP A 87 -5.28 19.33 -15.25
N PHE A 88 -5.05 18.93 -13.99
CA PHE A 88 -4.31 17.71 -13.64
C PHE A 88 -5.23 16.67 -13.03
N ARG A 89 -5.10 15.43 -13.50
CA ARG A 89 -5.76 14.29 -12.91
C ARG A 89 -4.76 13.53 -12.05
N ARG A 90 -5.05 13.41 -10.76
CA ARG A 90 -4.26 12.59 -9.82
C ARG A 90 -4.82 11.18 -9.80
N ASP A 91 -3.94 10.18 -9.83
CA ASP A 91 -4.33 8.79 -9.63
C ASP A 91 -4.77 8.53 -8.18
N ALA A 92 -5.66 7.54 -8.01
CA ALA A 92 -6.22 7.19 -6.70
C ALA A 92 -5.16 6.77 -5.68
N GLY A 93 -4.15 6.02 -6.13
CA GLY A 93 -3.02 5.62 -5.30
C GLY A 93 -2.20 6.83 -4.86
N GLY A 94 -1.97 7.79 -5.76
CA GLY A 94 -1.25 9.02 -5.46
C GLY A 94 -1.96 9.91 -4.44
N ILE A 95 -3.30 10.01 -4.51
CA ILE A 95 -4.09 10.75 -3.52
C ILE A 95 -3.91 10.12 -2.13
N LEU A 96 -4.04 8.79 -2.03
CA LEU A 96 -3.83 8.06 -0.78
C LEU A 96 -2.40 8.23 -0.26
N THR A 97 -1.40 8.04 -1.12
CA THR A 97 0.01 8.15 -0.77
C THR A 97 0.36 9.54 -0.24
N LEU A 98 -0.17 10.60 -0.87
CA LEU A 98 0.01 11.98 -0.40
C LEU A 98 -0.68 12.23 0.94
N ARG A 99 -1.84 11.59 1.17
CA ARG A 99 -2.51 11.66 2.48
C ARG A 99 -1.66 11.00 3.58
N MET A 100 -1.13 9.81 3.32
CA MET A 100 -0.22 9.11 4.25
C MET A 100 1.06 9.93 4.50
N PHE A 101 1.65 10.52 3.46
CA PHE A 101 2.85 11.36 3.60
C PHE A 101 2.63 12.61 4.47
N LYS A 102 1.39 13.10 4.57
CA LYS A 102 1.01 14.22 5.44
C LYS A 102 0.57 13.78 6.84
N PHE A 103 0.50 12.49 7.09
CA PHE A 103 0.09 11.93 8.37
C PHE A 103 1.15 12.22 9.44
N LEU A 104 0.74 12.56 10.67
CA LEU A 104 1.65 13.08 11.70
C LEU A 104 2.11 12.02 12.71
N LYS A 105 1.70 10.77 12.53
CA LYS A 105 2.06 9.66 13.43
C LYS A 105 2.78 8.57 12.62
N PRO A 106 3.63 7.73 13.26
CA PRO A 106 4.32 6.65 12.56
C PRO A 106 3.36 5.69 11.85
N ILE A 107 3.71 5.32 10.61
CA ILE A 107 3.02 4.29 9.82
C ILE A 107 3.95 3.11 9.61
N ILE A 108 3.56 1.95 10.11
CA ILE A 108 4.23 0.67 9.90
C ILE A 108 3.42 -0.16 8.91
N PHE A 109 4.02 -0.60 7.82
CA PHE A 109 3.42 -1.60 6.95
C PHE A 109 3.91 -2.99 7.34
N ALA A 110 2.96 -3.85 7.74
CA ALA A 110 3.18 -5.28 8.00
C ALA A 110 2.66 -6.08 6.80
N CYS A 111 3.54 -6.30 5.82
CA CYS A 111 3.20 -6.94 4.54
C CYS A 111 3.10 -8.46 4.72
N ASN A 112 1.89 -8.98 4.89
CA ASN A 112 1.61 -10.38 5.20
C ASN A 112 1.66 -11.32 3.99
N GLY A 113 1.74 -10.82 2.76
CA GLY A 113 1.71 -11.63 1.54
C GLY A 113 1.93 -10.79 0.28
N PRO A 114 1.52 -11.27 -0.91
CA PRO A 114 1.71 -10.54 -2.15
C PRO A 114 1.20 -9.10 -2.13
N ALA A 115 2.05 -8.17 -2.57
CA ALA A 115 1.82 -6.74 -2.71
C ALA A 115 2.24 -6.29 -4.13
N VAL A 116 1.28 -5.94 -4.98
CA VAL A 116 1.52 -5.69 -6.40
C VAL A 116 0.91 -4.36 -6.85
N GLY A 117 1.57 -3.64 -7.76
CA GLY A 117 1.12 -2.34 -8.24
C GLY A 117 0.92 -1.36 -7.08
N VAL A 118 -0.28 -0.75 -6.98
CA VAL A 118 -0.61 0.15 -5.86
C VAL A 118 -0.44 -0.51 -4.50
N GLY A 119 -0.60 -1.84 -4.38
CA GLY A 119 -0.35 -2.58 -3.14
C GLY A 119 1.12 -2.55 -2.69
N ALA A 120 2.07 -2.53 -3.63
CA ALA A 120 3.49 -2.30 -3.34
C ALA A 120 3.78 -0.81 -3.15
N SER A 121 3.22 0.04 -4.03
CA SER A 121 3.55 1.46 -4.07
C SER A 121 3.05 2.23 -2.85
N MET A 122 1.85 1.93 -2.33
CA MET A 122 1.32 2.64 -1.16
C MET A 122 2.18 2.47 0.08
N GLN A 123 2.89 1.33 0.21
CA GLN A 123 3.76 1.08 1.35
C GLN A 123 4.99 2.00 1.38
N LEU A 124 5.37 2.56 0.23
CA LEU A 124 6.56 3.41 0.12
C LEU A 124 6.44 4.73 0.89
N ALA A 125 5.21 5.17 1.18
CA ALA A 125 4.96 6.36 1.99
C ALA A 125 4.93 6.09 3.50
N GLY A 126 4.98 4.82 3.93
CA GLY A 126 5.11 4.47 5.33
C GLY A 126 6.54 4.66 5.85
N ASP A 127 6.67 4.82 7.15
CA ASP A 127 7.96 5.02 7.81
C ASP A 127 8.74 3.71 7.92
N ILE A 128 8.06 2.63 8.29
CA ILE A 128 8.66 1.30 8.47
C ILE A 128 7.88 0.30 7.61
N ARG A 129 8.60 -0.58 6.94
CA ARG A 129 8.05 -1.71 6.18
C ARG A 129 8.69 -2.98 6.67
N ILE A 130 7.89 -3.87 7.25
CA ILE A 130 8.29 -5.22 7.60
C ILE A 130 7.46 -6.20 6.78
N ALA A 131 7.95 -7.41 6.58
CA ALA A 131 7.25 -8.37 5.75
C ALA A 131 7.31 -9.79 6.30
N SER A 132 6.31 -10.58 5.95
CA SER A 132 6.32 -12.03 6.05
C SER A 132 7.28 -12.65 5.03
N GLU A 133 7.85 -13.81 5.35
CA GLU A 133 8.60 -14.64 4.39
C GLU A 133 7.78 -15.00 3.14
N ASP A 134 6.45 -15.02 3.24
CA ASP A 134 5.52 -15.27 2.12
C ASP A 134 5.25 -14.02 1.25
N ALA A 135 5.75 -12.86 1.65
CA ALA A 135 5.51 -11.62 0.92
C ALA A 135 6.27 -11.58 -0.41
N ARG A 136 5.63 -10.97 -1.40
CA ARG A 136 6.18 -10.70 -2.72
C ARG A 136 5.84 -9.29 -3.14
N PHE A 137 6.74 -8.64 -3.83
CA PHE A 137 6.55 -7.26 -4.26
C PHE A 137 6.64 -7.13 -5.77
N GLY A 138 5.74 -6.35 -6.37
CA GLY A 138 5.72 -6.14 -7.81
C GLY A 138 5.39 -4.72 -8.21
N PHE A 139 6.32 -4.05 -8.90
CA PHE A 139 6.11 -2.73 -9.51
C PHE A 139 5.79 -2.91 -10.99
N VAL A 140 4.62 -3.51 -11.28
CA VAL A 140 4.25 -4.11 -12.58
C VAL A 140 3.74 -3.11 -13.62
N PHE A 141 4.11 -1.83 -13.52
CA PHE A 141 3.61 -0.75 -14.37
C PHE A 141 3.84 -1.01 -15.87
N ALA A 142 5.07 -1.34 -16.25
CA ALA A 142 5.44 -1.62 -17.63
C ALA A 142 4.60 -2.76 -18.24
N ASN A 143 4.29 -3.80 -17.45
CA ASN A 143 3.46 -4.93 -17.88
C ASN A 143 2.00 -4.54 -18.18
N ARG A 144 1.58 -3.35 -17.74
CA ARG A 144 0.23 -2.78 -17.94
C ARG A 144 0.23 -1.60 -18.89
N GLY A 145 1.39 -1.19 -19.41
CA GLY A 145 1.53 -0.03 -20.30
C GLY A 145 1.22 1.29 -19.58
N ILE A 146 1.42 1.36 -18.26
CA ILE A 146 1.25 2.57 -17.46
C ILE A 146 2.58 3.02 -16.85
N VAL A 147 2.66 4.29 -16.51
CA VAL A 147 3.81 4.86 -15.80
C VAL A 147 3.74 4.52 -14.31
N PRO A 148 4.88 4.56 -13.58
CA PRO A 148 4.89 4.43 -12.12
C PRO A 148 3.95 5.45 -11.45
N ASP A 149 2.90 4.95 -10.80
CA ASP A 149 1.85 5.69 -10.12
C ASP A 149 2.03 5.70 -8.58
N ALA A 150 1.03 6.16 -7.84
CA ALA A 150 1.01 6.21 -6.39
C ALA A 150 2.29 6.82 -5.79
N CYS A 151 2.84 7.86 -6.43
CA CYS A 151 4.10 8.52 -6.05
C CYS A 151 5.33 7.58 -6.02
N SER A 152 5.24 6.38 -6.60
CA SER A 152 6.34 5.40 -6.60
C SER A 152 7.58 5.93 -7.31
N SER A 153 7.43 6.76 -8.36
CA SER A 153 8.55 7.41 -9.05
C SER A 153 9.38 8.35 -8.12
N TRP A 154 8.76 8.82 -7.03
CA TRP A 154 9.43 9.65 -6.03
C TRP A 154 10.04 8.83 -4.89
N PHE A 155 9.26 7.92 -4.30
CA PHE A 155 9.67 7.20 -3.11
C PHE A 155 10.61 6.03 -3.40
N LEU A 156 10.33 5.20 -4.41
CA LEU A 156 11.10 3.98 -4.65
C LEU A 156 12.60 4.25 -4.85
N PRO A 157 13.02 5.24 -5.69
CA PRO A 157 14.45 5.53 -5.87
C PRO A 157 15.14 6.02 -4.58
N LYS A 158 14.41 6.60 -3.66
CA LYS A 158 14.96 7.06 -2.36
C LYS A 158 15.17 5.91 -1.38
N ILE A 159 14.41 4.83 -1.55
CA ILE A 159 14.47 3.65 -0.67
C ILE A 159 15.51 2.66 -1.19
N VAL A 160 15.42 2.25 -2.46
CA VAL A 160 16.26 1.17 -3.02
C VAL A 160 17.40 1.67 -3.93
N GLY A 161 17.54 2.98 -4.08
CA GLY A 161 18.47 3.59 -5.03
C GLY A 161 17.92 3.59 -6.47
N ILE A 162 18.42 4.55 -7.30
CA ILE A 162 17.84 4.81 -8.62
C ILE A 162 17.98 3.63 -9.58
N SER A 163 19.13 2.95 -9.58
CA SER A 163 19.37 1.82 -10.49
C SER A 163 18.42 0.66 -10.23
N LYS A 164 18.20 0.30 -8.96
CA LYS A 164 17.29 -0.78 -8.60
C LYS A 164 15.83 -0.37 -8.85
N ALA A 165 15.46 0.86 -8.58
CA ALA A 165 14.12 1.38 -8.87
C ALA A 165 13.80 1.30 -10.37
N LEU A 166 14.74 1.70 -11.25
CA LEU A 166 14.59 1.60 -12.70
C LEU A 166 14.51 0.15 -13.17
N GLU A 167 15.36 -0.73 -12.64
CA GLU A 167 15.31 -2.17 -12.96
C GLU A 167 13.93 -2.76 -12.64
N LEU A 168 13.40 -2.51 -11.43
CA LEU A 168 12.10 -3.03 -10.99
C LEU A 168 10.94 -2.46 -11.80
N THR A 169 10.94 -1.16 -12.07
CA THR A 169 9.83 -0.50 -12.79
C THR A 169 9.82 -0.82 -14.28
N PHE A 170 10.98 -0.97 -14.94
CA PHE A 170 11.07 -1.29 -16.36
C PHE A 170 10.84 -2.76 -16.64
N SER A 171 11.35 -3.66 -15.79
CA SER A 171 11.13 -5.10 -15.94
C SER A 171 9.70 -5.51 -15.53
N GLY A 172 9.11 -4.82 -14.55
CA GLY A 172 7.84 -5.20 -13.94
C GLY A 172 7.87 -6.61 -13.31
N ARG A 173 9.06 -7.11 -12.98
CA ARG A 173 9.20 -8.41 -12.34
C ARG A 173 8.73 -8.40 -10.88
N ILE A 174 8.36 -9.57 -10.40
CA ILE A 174 8.07 -9.80 -8.99
C ILE A 174 9.39 -10.12 -8.28
N ILE A 175 9.57 -9.57 -7.08
CA ILE A 175 10.66 -9.93 -6.19
C ILE A 175 10.14 -10.66 -4.96
N GLU A 176 10.91 -11.61 -4.48
CA GLU A 176 10.64 -12.35 -3.25
C GLU A 176 11.04 -11.52 -2.03
N SER A 177 10.54 -11.89 -0.87
CA SER A 177 10.75 -11.18 0.40
C SER A 177 12.23 -11.02 0.78
N HIS A 178 13.06 -12.01 0.53
CA HIS A 178 14.50 -11.94 0.79
C HIS A 178 15.20 -10.90 -0.10
N GLU A 179 14.88 -10.84 -1.40
CA GLU A 179 15.42 -9.79 -2.26
C GLU A 179 14.94 -8.41 -1.81
N ALA A 180 13.68 -8.30 -1.36
CA ALA A 180 13.15 -7.04 -0.84
C ALA A 180 13.92 -6.55 0.39
N LEU A 181 14.36 -7.48 1.25
CA LEU A 181 15.23 -7.17 2.39
C LEU A 181 16.62 -6.74 1.92
N ASP A 182 17.24 -7.51 1.01
CA ASP A 182 18.60 -7.23 0.51
C ASP A 182 18.73 -5.85 -0.14
N ILE A 183 17.68 -5.39 -0.83
CA ILE A 183 17.65 -4.07 -1.46
C ILE A 183 17.11 -2.96 -0.54
N SER A 184 16.87 -3.27 0.74
CA SER A 184 16.31 -2.34 1.74
C SER A 184 14.92 -1.79 1.40
N LEU A 185 14.13 -2.51 0.59
CA LEU A 185 12.72 -2.18 0.37
C LEU A 185 11.92 -2.39 1.65
N ILE A 186 12.28 -3.40 2.42
CA ILE A 186 11.77 -3.68 3.77
C ILE A 186 12.91 -3.67 4.78
N SER A 187 12.60 -3.40 6.04
CA SER A 187 13.59 -3.30 7.14
C SER A 187 13.83 -4.63 7.84
N SER A 188 12.85 -5.52 7.83
CA SER A 188 12.97 -6.86 8.47
C SER A 188 12.01 -7.87 7.85
N LEU A 189 12.36 -9.15 8.05
CA LEU A 189 11.62 -10.30 7.55
C LEU A 189 11.23 -11.19 8.74
N HIS A 190 10.00 -11.65 8.75
CA HIS A 190 9.40 -12.39 9.84
C HIS A 190 8.66 -13.63 9.36
N LYS A 191 8.55 -14.64 10.21
CA LYS A 191 7.65 -15.76 9.95
C LYS A 191 6.20 -15.26 9.93
N PRO A 192 5.32 -15.83 9.09
CA PRO A 192 3.93 -15.38 8.98
C PRO A 192 3.21 -15.25 10.32
N GLU A 193 3.40 -16.22 11.21
CA GLU A 193 2.76 -16.27 12.53
C GLU A 193 3.26 -15.20 13.52
N ASN A 194 4.43 -14.61 13.27
CA ASN A 194 5.04 -13.62 14.16
C ASN A 194 4.86 -12.18 13.66
N LEU A 195 4.54 -11.99 12.39
CA LEU A 195 4.56 -10.69 11.73
C LEU A 195 3.84 -9.58 12.51
N MET A 196 2.63 -9.83 12.97
CA MET A 196 1.85 -8.81 13.70
C MET A 196 2.39 -8.56 15.09
N ASN A 197 2.85 -9.59 15.81
CA ASN A 197 3.48 -9.41 17.11
C ASN A 197 4.76 -8.57 17.00
N ASP A 198 5.56 -8.82 15.97
CA ASP A 198 6.81 -8.08 15.71
C ASP A 198 6.54 -6.66 15.20
N ALA A 199 5.39 -6.42 14.54
CA ALA A 199 4.97 -5.07 14.15
C ALA A 199 4.55 -4.21 15.34
N ILE A 200 4.03 -4.81 16.41
CA ILE A 200 3.57 -4.11 17.63
C ILE A 200 4.76 -3.78 18.56
N ASN A 201 5.79 -4.62 18.58
CA ASN A 201 6.98 -4.47 19.44
C ASN A 201 8.05 -3.54 18.85
#